data_7c7c97ebc29248eb71554809dd92bbfc
#
_entry.id   7c7c97ebc29248eb71554809dd92bbfc
#
_cell.length_a   1.000
_cell.length_b   1.000
_cell.length_c   1.000
_cell.angle_alpha   90.00
_cell.angle_beta   90.00
_cell.angle_gamma   90.00
#
_symmetry.space_group_name_H-M   'P 1'
#
loop_
_entity.id
_entity.type
_entity.pdbx_description
1 polymer ?
#
loop_
_entity_poly.entity_id
_entity_poly.type
_entity_poly.pdbx_seq_one_letter_code
_entity_poly.pdbx_strand_id
1 'polypeptide(L)'
;MAPLRSPHDSTTQLVLQTIDAYERSAKECVARWSKRRHRRPPLLAEWLTHLPADASLLDIGCGGGKDADDLDRRGYRVVGVDRTSALLLAGRRRYRSLSLVRADLRSLPFQAMAFDGLWAAASLMHLPKPDARRLLADLCKLVRPGGLFAATVTYGMKSRLVTDGWVPGRYFARWKKDELARAVRRAGWTILELNVVTNRERKGRWINVIARRGG
;
A
#
# COMPACT_ATOMS: atom_id res chain seq x y z
N MET A 1 4.90 13.07 -19.07
CA MET A 1 3.77 12.16 -18.75
C MET A 1 3.88 10.92 -19.61
N ALA A 2 4.04 9.73 -19.03
CA ALA A 2 3.95 8.49 -19.80
C ALA A 2 2.47 8.27 -20.20
N PRO A 3 2.17 7.81 -21.43
CA PRO A 3 0.80 7.57 -21.86
C PRO A 3 0.15 6.52 -20.97
N LEU A 4 -1.11 6.76 -20.59
CA LEU A 4 -1.95 5.77 -19.94
C LEU A 4 -2.05 4.55 -20.88
N ARG A 5 -1.71 3.37 -20.36
CA ARG A 5 -1.79 2.12 -21.12
C ARG A 5 -3.22 1.86 -21.57
N SER A 6 -3.36 1.30 -22.74
CA SER A 6 -4.65 0.88 -23.29
C SER A 6 -5.43 0.02 -22.28
N PRO A 7 -6.76 0.21 -22.14
CA PRO A 7 -7.60 -0.64 -21.28
C PRO A 7 -7.60 -2.12 -21.67
N HIS A 8 -7.09 -2.47 -22.85
CA HIS A 8 -6.94 -3.85 -23.33
C HIS A 8 -5.60 -4.51 -22.96
N ASP A 9 -4.68 -3.81 -22.27
CA ASP A 9 -3.46 -4.45 -21.71
C ASP A 9 -3.87 -5.41 -20.60
N SER A 10 -3.41 -6.67 -20.67
CA SER A 10 -3.70 -7.72 -19.71
C SER A 10 -3.34 -7.32 -18.26
N THR A 11 -2.34 -6.47 -18.07
CA THR A 11 -1.95 -5.93 -16.77
C THR A 11 -2.98 -4.95 -16.23
N THR A 12 -3.55 -4.11 -17.08
CA THR A 12 -4.62 -3.19 -16.71
C THR A 12 -5.89 -3.94 -16.32
N GLN A 13 -6.25 -5.01 -17.02
CA GLN A 13 -7.40 -5.85 -16.68
C GLN A 13 -7.29 -6.47 -15.28
N LEU A 14 -6.12 -6.99 -14.90
CA LEU A 14 -5.89 -7.55 -13.56
C LEU A 14 -6.10 -6.50 -12.44
N VAL A 15 -5.66 -5.27 -12.69
CA VAL A 15 -5.87 -4.16 -11.75
C VAL A 15 -7.36 -3.81 -11.66
N LEU A 16 -8.06 -3.69 -12.79
CA LEU A 16 -9.48 -3.37 -12.83
C LEU A 16 -10.33 -4.46 -12.16
N GLN A 17 -10.04 -5.74 -12.40
CA GLN A 17 -10.70 -6.85 -11.72
C GLN A 17 -10.52 -6.80 -10.20
N THR A 18 -9.33 -6.43 -9.73
CA THR A 18 -9.05 -6.28 -8.31
C THR A 18 -9.86 -5.14 -7.69
N ILE A 19 -9.90 -3.98 -8.37
CA ILE A 19 -10.70 -2.83 -7.93
C ILE A 19 -12.17 -3.22 -7.85
N ASP A 20 -12.69 -3.85 -8.88
CA ASP A 20 -14.06 -4.32 -8.99
C ASP A 20 -14.44 -5.29 -7.84
N ALA A 21 -13.52 -6.23 -7.49
CA ALA A 21 -13.69 -7.12 -6.38
C ALA A 21 -13.84 -6.35 -5.05
N TYR A 22 -13.04 -5.30 -4.85
CA TYR A 22 -13.13 -4.46 -3.67
C TYR A 22 -14.35 -3.53 -3.69
N GLU A 23 -14.76 -3.00 -4.86
CA GLU A 23 -15.99 -2.21 -4.97
C GLU A 23 -17.21 -3.01 -4.51
N ARG A 24 -17.35 -4.25 -4.99
CA ARG A 24 -18.46 -5.14 -4.60
C ARG A 24 -18.42 -5.56 -3.13
N SER A 25 -17.24 -5.67 -2.53
CA SER A 25 -17.05 -6.20 -1.17
C SER A 25 -16.72 -5.11 -0.13
N ALA A 26 -16.83 -3.83 -0.49
CA ALA A 26 -16.33 -2.72 0.34
C ALA A 26 -16.93 -2.69 1.74
N LYS A 27 -18.26 -2.87 1.87
CA LYS A 27 -18.97 -2.86 3.16
C LYS A 27 -18.43 -3.96 4.09
N GLU A 28 -18.28 -5.17 3.55
CA GLU A 28 -17.74 -6.31 4.30
C GLU A 28 -16.26 -6.10 4.67
N CYS A 29 -15.46 -5.59 3.73
CA CYS A 29 -14.07 -5.27 3.95
C CYS A 29 -13.90 -4.31 5.13
N VAL A 30 -14.59 -3.17 5.11
CA VAL A 30 -14.49 -2.15 6.17
C VAL A 30 -14.99 -2.69 7.49
N ALA A 31 -16.12 -3.41 7.52
CA ALA A 31 -16.65 -4.04 8.73
C ALA A 31 -15.67 -5.05 9.33
N ARG A 32 -15.06 -5.89 8.50
CA ARG A 32 -14.09 -6.89 8.92
C ARG A 32 -12.79 -6.26 9.44
N TRP A 33 -12.25 -5.29 8.71
CA TRP A 33 -11.01 -4.61 9.12
C TRP A 33 -11.20 -3.79 10.39
N SER A 34 -12.38 -3.20 10.59
CA SER A 34 -12.69 -2.43 11.80
C SER A 34 -12.85 -3.29 13.06
N LYS A 35 -13.38 -4.51 12.93
CA LYS A 35 -13.58 -5.44 14.06
C LYS A 35 -12.29 -6.05 14.57
N ARG A 36 -11.26 -6.09 13.73
CA ARG A 36 -9.97 -6.62 14.16
C ARG A 36 -9.40 -5.68 15.23
N ARG A 37 -9.28 -6.16 16.46
CA ARG A 37 -8.31 -5.65 17.42
C ARG A 37 -6.92 -5.96 16.83
N HIS A 38 -6.49 -5.17 15.88
CA HIS A 38 -5.17 -5.36 15.32
C HIS A 38 -4.16 -5.08 16.44
N ARG A 39 -3.51 -6.12 16.90
CA ARG A 39 -2.11 -5.97 17.24
C ARG A 39 -1.49 -5.29 16.04
N ARG A 40 -0.98 -4.09 16.26
CA ARG A 40 -0.25 -3.32 15.22
C ARG A 40 0.71 -4.27 14.53
N PRO A 41 0.77 -4.27 13.19
CA PRO A 41 1.85 -4.98 12.54
C PRO A 41 3.15 -4.52 13.21
N PRO A 42 4.04 -5.42 13.68
CA PRO A 42 5.34 -5.02 14.23
C PRO A 42 6.06 -4.03 13.32
N LEU A 43 5.91 -4.19 12.00
CA LEU A 43 6.43 -3.27 11.00
C LEU A 43 5.96 -1.83 11.17
N LEU A 44 4.68 -1.58 11.53
CA LEU A 44 4.19 -0.21 11.73
C LEU A 44 4.87 0.44 12.94
N ALA A 45 4.97 -0.31 14.04
CA ALA A 45 5.61 0.19 15.25
C ALA A 45 7.08 0.52 14.98
N GLU A 46 7.81 -0.36 14.30
CA GLU A 46 9.21 -0.16 13.93
C GLU A 46 9.38 1.04 13.01
N TRP A 47 8.59 1.11 11.93
CA TRP A 47 8.64 2.23 10.99
C TRP A 47 8.43 3.59 11.65
N LEU A 48 7.50 3.67 12.62
CA LEU A 48 7.20 4.90 13.34
C LEU A 48 8.37 5.38 14.22
N THR A 49 9.25 4.50 14.68
CA THR A 49 10.43 4.90 15.48
C THR A 49 11.44 5.73 14.68
N HIS A 50 11.38 5.66 13.36
CA HIS A 50 12.28 6.38 12.46
C HIS A 50 11.70 7.70 11.94
N LEU A 51 10.45 8.02 12.25
CA LEU A 51 9.77 9.23 11.77
C LEU A 51 9.85 10.36 12.81
N PRO A 52 9.95 11.61 12.37
CA PRO A 52 9.78 12.74 13.27
C PRO A 52 8.36 12.79 13.81
N ALA A 53 8.16 13.42 14.96
CA ALA A 53 6.84 13.77 15.45
C ALA A 53 6.15 14.65 14.39
N ASP A 54 4.82 14.59 14.29
CA ASP A 54 4.00 15.38 13.37
C ASP A 54 4.32 15.21 11.86
N ALA A 55 5.04 14.15 11.48
CA ALA A 55 5.40 13.87 10.10
C ALA A 55 4.18 13.87 9.15
N SER A 56 4.42 14.31 7.90
CA SER A 56 3.43 14.20 6.81
C SER A 56 3.51 12.82 6.17
N LEU A 57 2.43 12.04 6.24
CA LEU A 57 2.39 10.65 5.83
C LEU A 57 1.37 10.41 4.72
N LEU A 58 1.69 9.48 3.82
CA LEU A 58 0.76 8.97 2.81
C LEU A 58 0.50 7.48 3.07
N ASP A 59 -0.77 7.12 3.27
CA ASP A 59 -1.24 5.73 3.33
C ASP A 59 -1.68 5.27 1.92
N ILE A 60 -0.89 4.39 1.31
CA ILE A 60 -0.99 3.97 -0.09
C ILE A 60 -1.83 2.71 -0.22
N GLY A 61 -2.97 2.81 -0.89
CA GLY A 61 -3.98 1.76 -0.91
C GLY A 61 -4.65 1.63 0.45
N CYS A 62 -5.06 2.77 1.00
CA CYS A 62 -5.59 2.90 2.36
C CYS A 62 -6.92 2.16 2.58
N GLY A 63 -7.60 1.73 1.51
CA GLY A 63 -8.92 1.11 1.60
C GLY A 63 -9.93 2.02 2.29
N GLY A 64 -10.47 1.56 3.43
CA GLY A 64 -11.38 2.35 4.27
C GLY A 64 -10.69 3.26 5.28
N GLY A 65 -9.37 3.49 5.18
CA GLY A 65 -8.62 4.46 6.00
C GLY A 65 -8.33 4.03 7.43
N LYS A 66 -8.34 2.72 7.72
CA LYS A 66 -8.11 2.26 9.11
C LYS A 66 -6.71 2.56 9.62
N ASP A 67 -5.68 2.32 8.80
CA ASP A 67 -4.29 2.58 9.20
C ASP A 67 -4.03 4.09 9.21
N ALA A 68 -4.62 4.85 8.25
CA ALA A 68 -4.60 6.31 8.26
C ALA A 68 -5.21 6.90 9.54
N ASP A 69 -6.36 6.38 10.03
CA ASP A 69 -6.97 6.81 11.31
C ASP A 69 -6.06 6.50 12.51
N ASP A 70 -5.40 5.35 12.54
CA ASP A 70 -4.46 5.02 13.62
C ASP A 70 -3.24 5.95 13.63
N LEU A 71 -2.76 6.36 12.47
CA LEU A 71 -1.67 7.32 12.32
C LEU A 71 -2.10 8.76 12.68
N ASP A 72 -3.28 9.21 12.22
CA ASP A 72 -3.86 10.52 12.53
C ASP A 72 -4.05 10.70 14.05
N ARG A 73 -4.59 9.70 14.73
CA ARG A 73 -4.74 9.69 16.21
C ARG A 73 -3.43 9.74 16.98
N ARG A 74 -2.31 9.49 16.33
CA ARG A 74 -0.96 9.60 16.92
C ARG A 74 -0.32 10.95 16.67
N GLY A 75 -1.05 11.89 16.03
CA GLY A 75 -0.59 13.24 15.76
C GLY A 75 0.15 13.42 14.43
N TYR A 76 0.16 12.39 13.55
CA TYR A 76 0.70 12.54 12.20
C TYR A 76 -0.28 13.22 11.26
N ARG A 77 0.21 14.00 10.31
CA ARG A 77 -0.61 14.55 9.21
C ARG A 77 -0.74 13.50 8.11
N VAL A 78 -1.91 12.90 7.97
CA VAL A 78 -2.09 11.73 7.10
C VAL A 78 -3.02 12.01 5.93
N VAL A 79 -2.62 11.61 4.74
CA VAL A 79 -3.49 11.49 3.57
C VAL A 79 -3.58 10.02 3.21
N GLY A 80 -4.79 9.49 3.05
CA GLY A 80 -5.03 8.15 2.53
C GLY A 80 -5.37 8.18 1.05
N VAL A 81 -4.79 7.31 0.24
CA VAL A 81 -5.12 7.18 -1.17
C VAL A 81 -5.54 5.75 -1.54
N ASP A 82 -6.67 5.63 -2.25
CA ASP A 82 -7.15 4.37 -2.80
C ASP A 82 -7.92 4.62 -4.10
N ARG A 83 -8.02 3.63 -4.95
CA ARG A 83 -8.81 3.75 -6.19
C ARG A 83 -10.27 3.34 -6.01
N THR A 84 -10.57 2.52 -5.01
CA THR A 84 -11.89 1.94 -4.75
C THR A 84 -12.82 2.97 -4.11
N SER A 85 -13.78 3.47 -4.87
CA SER A 85 -14.72 4.50 -4.41
C SER A 85 -15.56 4.05 -3.22
N ALA A 86 -16.06 2.81 -3.26
CA ALA A 86 -16.90 2.29 -2.18
C ALA A 86 -16.14 2.14 -0.86
N LEU A 87 -14.84 1.76 -0.89
CA LEU A 87 -14.00 1.72 0.30
C LEU A 87 -13.80 3.12 0.89
N LEU A 88 -13.45 4.11 0.05
CA LEU A 88 -13.25 5.49 0.49
C LEU A 88 -14.54 6.09 1.06
N LEU A 89 -15.68 5.85 0.42
CA LEU A 89 -16.99 6.31 0.91
C LEU A 89 -17.32 5.73 2.29
N ALA A 90 -17.12 4.42 2.47
CA ALA A 90 -17.31 3.76 3.76
C ALA A 90 -16.33 4.29 4.82
N GLY A 91 -15.08 4.56 4.43
CA GLY A 91 -14.07 5.17 5.27
C GLY A 91 -14.45 6.57 5.74
N ARG A 92 -14.87 7.46 4.84
CA ARG A 92 -15.31 8.83 5.16
C ARG A 92 -16.51 8.86 6.13
N ARG A 93 -17.42 7.90 6.02
CA ARG A 93 -18.54 7.79 6.96
C ARG A 93 -18.07 7.41 8.37
N ARG A 94 -17.00 6.65 8.48
CA ARG A 94 -16.49 6.13 9.74
C ARG A 94 -15.44 7.04 10.38
N TYR A 95 -14.56 7.63 9.59
CA TYR A 95 -13.42 8.45 9.98
C TYR A 95 -13.53 9.82 9.33
N ARG A 96 -14.35 10.69 9.91
CA ARG A 96 -14.80 11.96 9.29
C ARG A 96 -13.68 12.99 9.13
N SER A 97 -12.64 12.93 9.97
CA SER A 97 -11.48 13.84 9.93
C SER A 97 -10.47 13.51 8.86
N LEU A 98 -10.48 12.27 8.32
CA LEU A 98 -9.43 11.83 7.42
C LEU A 98 -9.50 12.46 6.03
N SER A 99 -8.35 12.89 5.54
CA SER A 99 -8.15 13.27 4.15
C SER A 99 -7.99 12.01 3.28
N LEU A 100 -9.06 11.61 2.61
CA LEU A 100 -9.07 10.43 1.72
C LEU A 100 -9.20 10.88 0.26
N VAL A 101 -8.24 10.47 -0.57
CA VAL A 101 -8.14 10.82 -1.99
C VAL A 101 -8.39 9.60 -2.86
N ARG A 102 -9.20 9.76 -3.91
CA ARG A 102 -9.36 8.73 -4.95
C ARG A 102 -8.34 8.92 -6.05
N ALA A 103 -7.43 7.97 -6.20
CA ALA A 103 -6.46 7.98 -7.30
C ALA A 103 -6.00 6.56 -7.66
N ASP A 104 -5.53 6.42 -8.90
CA ASP A 104 -4.80 5.23 -9.33
C ASP A 104 -3.38 5.29 -8.79
N LEU A 105 -2.91 4.23 -8.14
CA LEU A 105 -1.54 4.15 -7.62
C LEU A 105 -0.48 4.30 -8.73
N ARG A 106 -0.84 4.02 -9.98
CA ARG A 106 0.03 4.20 -11.15
C ARG A 106 0.17 5.66 -11.61
N SER A 107 -0.65 6.57 -11.03
CA SER A 107 -0.63 8.00 -11.34
C SER A 107 -1.12 8.80 -10.13
N LEU A 108 -0.25 8.98 -9.15
CA LEU A 108 -0.57 9.66 -7.91
C LEU A 108 -0.56 11.19 -8.09
N PRO A 109 -1.60 11.92 -7.61
CA PRO A 109 -1.76 13.36 -7.84
C PRO A 109 -1.05 14.19 -6.75
N PHE A 110 0.17 13.80 -6.36
CA PHE A 110 0.91 14.50 -5.32
C PHE A 110 2.20 15.12 -5.87
N GLN A 111 2.59 16.23 -5.28
CA GLN A 111 3.85 16.90 -5.61
C GLN A 111 5.06 16.11 -5.09
N ALA A 112 6.20 16.30 -5.74
CA ALA A 112 7.46 15.76 -5.25
C ALA A 112 7.78 16.30 -3.86
N MET A 113 8.42 15.47 -3.04
CA MET A 113 8.88 15.82 -1.68
C MET A 113 7.74 16.31 -0.75
N ALA A 114 6.50 15.89 -0.97
CA ALA A 114 5.35 16.27 -0.16
C ALA A 114 5.30 15.56 1.20
N PHE A 115 5.91 14.38 1.32
CA PHE A 115 5.77 13.52 2.49
C PHE A 115 7.12 13.22 3.16
N ASP A 116 7.05 12.94 4.47
CA ASP A 116 8.16 12.44 5.28
C ASP A 116 8.16 10.91 5.31
N GLY A 117 7.00 10.29 5.14
CA GLY A 117 6.86 8.84 5.15
C GLY A 117 5.71 8.31 4.31
N LEU A 118 5.90 7.10 3.78
CA LEU A 118 4.91 6.37 2.99
C LEU A 118 4.65 5.00 3.62
N TRP A 119 3.37 4.69 3.82
CA TRP A 119 2.90 3.42 4.33
C TRP A 119 2.11 2.68 3.26
N ALA A 120 2.46 1.42 2.95
CA ALA A 120 1.83 0.63 1.91
C ALA A 120 1.54 -0.81 2.39
N ALA A 121 0.61 -0.94 3.33
CA ALA A 121 0.26 -2.21 3.92
C ALA A 121 -0.66 -3.05 3.01
N ALA A 122 -0.11 -4.08 2.38
CA ALA A 122 -0.85 -5.02 1.56
C ALA A 122 -1.57 -4.39 0.35
N SER A 123 -1.01 -3.35 -0.23
CA SER A 123 -1.54 -2.65 -1.41
C SER A 123 -0.73 -2.91 -2.69
N LEU A 124 0.60 -2.77 -2.66
CA LEU A 124 1.45 -2.94 -3.83
C LEU A 124 1.35 -4.32 -4.49
N MET A 125 0.97 -5.32 -3.72
CA MET A 125 0.80 -6.68 -4.22
C MET A 125 -0.40 -6.84 -5.16
N HIS A 126 -1.28 -5.86 -5.26
CA HIS A 126 -2.40 -5.85 -6.20
C HIS A 126 -2.04 -5.27 -7.56
N LEU A 127 -0.83 -4.76 -7.72
CA LEU A 127 -0.29 -4.33 -9.00
C LEU A 127 0.56 -5.44 -9.63
N PRO A 128 0.50 -5.64 -10.95
CA PRO A 128 1.51 -6.41 -11.68
C PRO A 128 2.91 -5.89 -11.38
N LYS A 129 3.89 -6.79 -11.32
CA LYS A 129 5.26 -6.43 -10.92
C LYS A 129 5.90 -5.30 -11.73
N PRO A 130 5.69 -5.18 -13.05
CA PRO A 130 6.19 -4.02 -13.81
C PRO A 130 5.63 -2.70 -13.30
N ASP A 131 4.33 -2.65 -13.00
CA ASP A 131 3.67 -1.44 -12.48
C ASP A 131 4.10 -1.15 -11.04
N ALA A 132 4.22 -2.18 -10.20
CA ALA A 132 4.74 -2.02 -8.84
C ALA A 132 6.18 -1.50 -8.81
N ARG A 133 7.05 -1.91 -9.76
CA ARG A 133 8.42 -1.39 -9.88
C ARG A 133 8.44 0.08 -10.29
N ARG A 134 7.57 0.51 -11.22
CA ARG A 134 7.43 1.93 -11.58
C ARG A 134 6.92 2.74 -10.40
N LEU A 135 5.87 2.26 -9.74
CA LEU A 135 5.34 2.91 -8.54
C LEU A 135 6.42 3.11 -7.48
N LEU A 136 7.26 2.12 -7.19
CA LEU A 136 8.36 2.26 -6.23
C LEU A 136 9.30 3.44 -6.56
N ALA A 137 9.60 3.68 -7.85
CA ALA A 137 10.41 4.81 -8.28
C ALA A 137 9.66 6.15 -8.17
N ASP A 138 8.37 6.17 -8.48
CA ASP A 138 7.55 7.37 -8.34
C ASP A 138 7.32 7.73 -6.87
N LEU A 139 7.12 6.75 -6.00
CA LEU A 139 7.04 6.93 -4.55
C LEU A 139 8.31 7.55 -3.97
N CYS A 140 9.49 7.18 -4.49
CA CYS A 140 10.75 7.76 -4.07
C CYS A 140 10.80 9.28 -4.30
N LYS A 141 10.18 9.77 -5.38
CA LYS A 141 10.10 11.21 -5.69
C LYS A 141 9.15 11.96 -4.75
N LEU A 142 8.11 11.29 -4.23
CA LEU A 142 7.12 11.90 -3.35
C LEU A 142 7.65 12.16 -1.93
N VAL A 143 8.69 11.45 -1.52
CA VAL A 143 9.26 11.56 -0.18
C VAL A 143 10.42 12.55 -0.18
N ARG A 144 10.58 13.31 0.89
CA ARG A 144 11.74 14.19 1.12
C ARG A 144 13.04 13.39 1.20
N PRO A 145 14.21 13.96 0.91
CA PRO A 145 15.51 13.32 1.17
C PRO A 145 15.56 12.80 2.62
N GLY A 146 16.01 11.56 2.82
CA GLY A 146 16.03 10.91 4.13
C GLY A 146 14.69 10.38 4.63
N GLY A 147 13.58 10.69 3.96
CA GLY A 147 12.25 10.18 4.35
C GLY A 147 12.08 8.68 4.07
N LEU A 148 11.01 8.12 4.58
CA LEU A 148 10.86 6.67 4.77
C LEU A 148 9.73 6.06 3.95
N PHE A 149 9.91 4.81 3.59
CA PHE A 149 8.90 3.96 2.98
C PHE A 149 8.80 2.64 3.74
N ALA A 150 7.60 2.21 4.05
CA ALA A 150 7.36 0.88 4.57
C ALA A 150 6.23 0.19 3.79
N ALA A 151 6.42 -1.10 3.52
CA ALA A 151 5.41 -1.90 2.84
C ALA A 151 5.35 -3.34 3.32
N THR A 152 4.17 -3.94 3.16
CA THR A 152 4.03 -5.39 3.25
C THR A 152 3.47 -5.95 1.95
N VAL A 153 4.09 -7.02 1.43
CA VAL A 153 3.65 -7.72 0.22
C VAL A 153 3.64 -9.23 0.44
N THR A 154 2.88 -9.96 -0.37
CA THR A 154 2.83 -11.43 -0.29
C THR A 154 4.12 -12.06 -0.80
N TYR A 155 4.68 -12.99 0.00
CA TYR A 155 5.82 -13.82 -0.40
C TYR A 155 5.36 -14.98 -1.28
N GLY A 156 6.12 -15.32 -2.30
CA GLY A 156 5.91 -16.52 -3.12
C GLY A 156 6.51 -16.43 -4.52
N MET A 157 6.31 -17.49 -5.30
CA MET A 157 6.92 -17.62 -6.63
C MET A 157 5.98 -17.21 -7.77
N LYS A 158 4.71 -17.64 -7.71
CA LYS A 158 3.75 -17.44 -8.79
C LYS A 158 2.68 -16.41 -8.39
N SER A 159 2.62 -15.31 -9.13
CA SER A 159 1.51 -14.36 -9.05
C SER A 159 0.23 -14.99 -9.61
N ARG A 160 -0.92 -14.67 -9.04
CA ARG A 160 -2.19 -15.25 -9.46
C ARG A 160 -3.39 -14.35 -9.21
N LEU A 161 -4.42 -14.55 -9.98
CA LEU A 161 -5.77 -14.13 -9.63
C LEU A 161 -6.34 -15.12 -8.61
N VAL A 162 -6.92 -14.62 -7.52
CA VAL A 162 -7.56 -15.43 -6.49
C VAL A 162 -9.05 -15.40 -6.73
N THR A 163 -9.61 -16.55 -7.06
CA THR A 163 -11.02 -16.72 -7.46
C THR A 163 -11.93 -17.21 -6.32
N ASP A 164 -11.32 -17.51 -5.18
CA ASP A 164 -11.96 -18.03 -3.98
C ASP A 164 -11.77 -17.12 -2.75
N GLY A 165 -12.36 -17.52 -1.61
CA GLY A 165 -12.23 -16.81 -0.35
C GLY A 165 -13.20 -15.63 -0.19
N TRP A 166 -12.94 -14.78 0.79
CA TRP A 166 -13.88 -13.74 1.23
C TRP A 166 -13.97 -12.49 0.30
N VAL A 167 -12.99 -12.27 -0.57
CA VAL A 167 -13.04 -11.29 -1.66
C VAL A 167 -12.44 -11.96 -2.90
N PRO A 168 -13.22 -12.72 -3.68
CA PRO A 168 -12.75 -13.33 -4.92
C PRO A 168 -12.53 -12.27 -6.01
N GLY A 169 -11.67 -12.58 -6.98
CA GLY A 169 -11.38 -11.70 -8.12
C GLY A 169 -10.20 -10.76 -7.91
N ARG A 170 -9.43 -10.91 -6.83
CA ARG A 170 -8.23 -10.09 -6.59
C ARG A 170 -6.98 -10.72 -7.19
N TYR A 171 -6.19 -9.92 -7.87
CA TYR A 171 -4.85 -10.29 -8.29
C TYR A 171 -3.84 -10.10 -7.15
N PHE A 172 -2.89 -11.04 -7.04
CA PHE A 172 -1.78 -11.01 -6.08
C PHE A 172 -0.46 -11.22 -6.80
N ALA A 173 0.34 -10.16 -6.92
CA ALA A 173 1.75 -10.27 -7.24
C ALA A 173 2.49 -10.86 -6.04
N ARG A 174 3.13 -11.99 -6.23
CA ARG A 174 3.95 -12.64 -5.20
C ARG A 174 5.42 -12.38 -5.47
N TRP A 175 6.14 -11.99 -4.44
CA TRP A 175 7.53 -11.60 -4.53
C TRP A 175 8.44 -12.60 -3.82
N LYS A 176 9.63 -12.85 -4.37
CA LYS A 176 10.76 -13.40 -3.60
C LYS A 176 11.44 -12.25 -2.88
N LYS A 177 12.06 -12.52 -1.72
CA LYS A 177 12.77 -11.52 -0.92
C LYS A 177 13.79 -10.75 -1.76
N ASP A 178 14.66 -11.45 -2.47
CA ASP A 178 15.72 -10.84 -3.27
C ASP A 178 15.21 -10.09 -4.50
N GLU A 179 14.08 -10.52 -5.06
CA GLU A 179 13.42 -9.82 -6.16
C GLU A 179 12.87 -8.46 -5.69
N LEU A 180 12.20 -8.44 -4.55
CA LEU A 180 11.71 -7.19 -3.95
C LEU A 180 12.87 -6.28 -3.57
N ALA A 181 13.92 -6.82 -2.95
CA ALA A 181 15.12 -6.06 -2.58
C ALA A 181 15.74 -5.34 -3.79
N ARG A 182 15.90 -6.06 -4.90
CA ARG A 182 16.43 -5.45 -6.14
C ARG A 182 15.50 -4.36 -6.69
N ALA A 183 14.19 -4.57 -6.64
CA ALA A 183 13.22 -3.58 -7.11
C ALA A 183 13.25 -2.30 -6.27
N VAL A 184 13.29 -2.44 -4.95
CA VAL A 184 13.36 -1.32 -4.00
C VAL A 184 14.65 -0.52 -4.21
N ARG A 185 15.83 -1.19 -4.26
CA ARG A 185 17.13 -0.51 -4.48
C ARG A 185 17.18 0.20 -5.84
N ARG A 186 16.73 -0.45 -6.92
CA ARG A 186 16.70 0.16 -8.27
C ARG A 186 15.78 1.38 -8.34
N ALA A 187 14.82 1.48 -7.46
CA ALA A 187 13.91 2.62 -7.36
C ALA A 187 14.47 3.81 -6.54
N GLY A 188 15.74 3.72 -6.08
CA GLY A 188 16.40 4.80 -5.34
C GLY A 188 16.28 4.71 -3.82
N TRP A 189 15.86 3.56 -3.28
CA TRP A 189 15.69 3.34 -1.85
C TRP A 189 16.89 2.59 -1.24
N THR A 190 17.32 3.01 -0.07
CA THR A 190 18.22 2.25 0.80
C THR A 190 17.40 1.41 1.77
N ILE A 191 17.54 0.10 1.73
CA ILE A 191 16.80 -0.83 2.60
C ILE A 191 17.39 -0.76 4.00
N LEU A 192 16.56 -0.46 4.99
CA LEU A 192 16.89 -0.52 6.41
C LEU A 192 16.53 -1.91 6.97
N GLU A 193 15.33 -2.40 6.63
CA GLU A 193 14.86 -3.73 7.03
C GLU A 193 14.19 -4.46 5.87
N LEU A 194 14.39 -5.78 5.81
CA LEU A 194 13.72 -6.64 4.85
C LEU A 194 13.57 -8.05 5.42
N ASN A 195 12.38 -8.40 5.86
CA ASN A 195 12.12 -9.62 6.58
C ASN A 195 10.98 -10.42 5.95
N VAL A 196 11.13 -11.76 5.93
CA VAL A 196 10.02 -12.67 5.59
C VAL A 196 9.38 -13.13 6.90
N VAL A 197 8.09 -12.82 7.05
CA VAL A 197 7.32 -13.15 8.25
C VAL A 197 6.17 -14.09 7.92
N THR A 198 5.82 -14.98 8.86
CA THR A 198 4.62 -15.80 8.76
C THR A 198 3.49 -15.09 9.50
N ASN A 199 2.44 -14.75 8.77
CA ASN A 199 1.24 -14.19 9.35
C ASN A 199 0.20 -15.30 9.53
N ARG A 200 -0.03 -15.72 10.79
CA ARG A 200 -0.98 -16.79 11.11
C ARG A 200 -2.43 -16.39 10.81
N GLU A 201 -2.80 -15.13 11.03
CA GLU A 201 -4.15 -14.63 10.78
C GLU A 201 -4.48 -14.55 9.29
N ARG A 202 -3.50 -14.12 8.48
CA ARG A 202 -3.64 -14.00 7.01
C ARG A 202 -3.25 -15.29 6.29
N LYS A 203 -2.95 -16.38 7.02
CA LYS A 203 -2.58 -17.70 6.49
C LYS A 203 -1.57 -17.60 5.34
N GLY A 204 -0.33 -17.14 5.63
CA GLY A 204 0.68 -17.03 4.59
C GLY A 204 1.96 -16.34 5.02
N ARG A 205 2.94 -16.39 4.11
CA ARG A 205 4.21 -15.69 4.28
C ARG A 205 4.14 -14.32 3.61
N TRP A 206 4.74 -13.34 4.26
CA TRP A 206 4.75 -11.95 3.84
C TRP A 206 6.17 -11.42 3.86
N ILE A 207 6.46 -10.44 3.02
CA ILE A 207 7.70 -9.67 3.09
C ILE A 207 7.35 -8.31 3.65
N ASN A 208 8.03 -7.94 4.72
CA ASN A 208 8.04 -6.60 5.27
C ASN A 208 9.30 -5.88 4.81
N VAL A 209 9.17 -4.63 4.42
CA VAL A 209 10.29 -3.77 4.05
C VAL A 209 10.15 -2.41 4.71
N ILE A 210 11.26 -1.90 5.27
CA ILE A 210 11.46 -0.49 5.61
C ILE A 210 12.65 -0.01 4.79
N ALA A 211 12.49 1.13 4.13
CA ALA A 211 13.54 1.70 3.32
C ALA A 211 13.55 3.23 3.47
N ARG A 212 14.72 3.83 3.25
CA ARG A 212 14.95 5.27 3.30
C ARG A 212 15.25 5.78 1.90
N ARG A 213 14.74 6.95 1.53
CA ARG A 213 15.16 7.64 0.34
C ARG A 213 16.64 8.04 0.47
N GLY A 214 17.46 7.65 -0.50
CA GLY A 214 18.83 8.15 -0.61
C GLY A 214 18.86 9.68 -0.79
N GLY A 215 19.93 10.28 -0.34
CA GLY A 215 20.19 11.71 -0.55
C GLY A 215 20.44 12.03 -2.03
#